data_20e844d67df6ea1417688b1545d56a50
#
_entry.id   20e844d67df6ea1417688b1545d56a50
#
_cell.length_a   1.000
_cell.length_b   1.000
_cell.length_c   1.000
_cell.angle_alpha   90.00
_cell.angle_beta   90.00
_cell.angle_gamma   90.00
#
_symmetry.space_group_name_H-M   'P 1'
#
loop_
_entity.id
_entity.type
_entity.pdbx_description
1 polymer ?
#
loop_
_entity_poly.entity_id
_entity_poly.type
_entity_poly.pdbx_seq_one_letter_code
_entity_poly.pdbx_strand_id
1 'polypeptide(L)'
;QEMEERVKYFKSQNKLIEAQRIEERTNFDIEMMKETGFCSGIENYSRHISGRQVGSPPYTLFDYFPKDFLLLIDESHATIPQVKAMYNGDRARKESLVNYGFRLPSAFDNRPLTFKEFEERINQVVFVSATPADYEKEHSKDNVVEQIIRPTGLLDPKIEVKPVTNQIDDLLEQIRLR
;
A
#
# COMPACT_ATOMS: atom_id res chain seq x y z
N GLN A 1 9.55 -6.41 -26.02
CA GLN A 1 10.95 -6.14 -25.69
C GLN A 1 11.29 -6.54 -24.24
N GLU A 2 10.73 -5.91 -23.16
CA GLU A 2 11.06 -6.25 -21.74
C GLU A 2 10.86 -7.73 -21.44
N MET A 3 9.78 -8.35 -21.93
CA MET A 3 9.52 -9.78 -21.78
C MET A 3 10.66 -10.61 -22.40
N GLU A 4 11.06 -10.32 -23.62
CA GLU A 4 12.12 -11.06 -24.30
C GLU A 4 13.47 -10.97 -23.56
N GLU A 5 13.78 -9.78 -23.05
CA GLU A 5 14.97 -9.55 -22.22
C GLU A 5 14.90 -10.37 -20.94
N ARG A 6 13.73 -10.42 -20.28
CA ARG A 6 13.54 -11.20 -19.05
C ARG A 6 13.58 -12.69 -19.28
N VAL A 7 13.02 -13.18 -20.41
CA VAL A 7 13.13 -14.59 -20.82
C VAL A 7 14.58 -14.99 -21.05
N LYS A 8 15.34 -14.16 -21.78
CA LYS A 8 16.80 -14.38 -22.00
C LYS A 8 17.55 -14.43 -20.66
N TYR A 9 17.25 -13.51 -19.75
CA TYR A 9 17.84 -13.49 -18.43
C TYR A 9 17.57 -14.79 -17.67
N PHE A 10 16.32 -15.26 -17.60
CA PHE A 10 16.00 -16.51 -16.90
C PHE A 10 16.68 -17.74 -17.56
N LYS A 11 16.68 -17.80 -18.88
CA LYS A 11 17.39 -18.87 -19.62
C LYS A 11 18.91 -18.87 -19.30
N SER A 12 19.54 -17.72 -19.23
CA SER A 12 20.96 -17.60 -18.86
C SER A 12 21.28 -18.05 -17.43
N GLN A 13 20.28 -18.00 -16.54
CA GLN A 13 20.37 -18.47 -15.15
C GLN A 13 19.89 -19.94 -14.99
N ASN A 14 19.63 -20.65 -16.08
CA ASN A 14 19.05 -22.00 -16.09
C ASN A 14 17.69 -22.12 -15.38
N LYS A 15 16.92 -21.02 -15.33
CA LYS A 15 15.58 -20.92 -14.74
C LYS A 15 14.52 -21.09 -15.82
N LEU A 16 14.40 -22.31 -16.36
CA LEU A 16 13.57 -22.57 -17.53
C LEU A 16 12.07 -22.45 -17.25
N ILE A 17 11.64 -22.82 -16.04
CA ILE A 17 10.23 -22.73 -15.61
C ILE A 17 9.80 -21.27 -15.49
N GLU A 18 10.65 -20.41 -14.90
CA GLU A 18 10.40 -18.98 -14.78
C GLU A 18 10.39 -18.31 -16.16
N ALA A 19 11.27 -18.74 -17.06
CA ALA A 19 11.31 -18.23 -18.44
C ALA A 19 10.01 -18.54 -19.17
N GLN A 20 9.56 -19.79 -19.13
CA GLN A 20 8.31 -20.22 -19.76
C GLN A 20 7.11 -19.48 -19.17
N ARG A 21 7.02 -19.44 -17.84
CA ARG A 21 5.92 -18.80 -17.12
C ARG A 21 5.75 -17.32 -17.50
N ILE A 22 6.84 -16.56 -17.49
CA ILE A 22 6.75 -15.13 -17.83
C ILE A 22 6.40 -14.91 -19.30
N GLU A 23 6.91 -15.76 -20.18
CA GLU A 23 6.62 -15.68 -21.62
C GLU A 23 5.15 -15.97 -21.91
N GLU A 24 4.62 -17.09 -21.42
CA GLU A 24 3.23 -17.47 -21.59
C GLU A 24 2.27 -16.44 -20.98
N ARG A 25 2.53 -16.04 -19.74
CA ARG A 25 1.69 -15.06 -19.05
C ARG A 25 1.66 -13.73 -19.77
N THR A 26 2.82 -13.21 -20.18
CA THR A 26 2.88 -11.89 -20.81
C THR A 26 2.24 -11.91 -22.20
N ASN A 27 2.44 -12.97 -22.99
CA ASN A 27 1.79 -13.12 -24.30
C ASN A 27 0.27 -13.19 -24.17
N PHE A 28 -0.23 -13.99 -23.22
CA PHE A 28 -1.66 -14.05 -22.92
C PHE A 28 -2.24 -12.70 -22.51
N ASP A 29 -1.57 -11.98 -21.61
CA ASP A 29 -2.02 -10.66 -21.16
C ASP A 29 -2.02 -9.62 -22.31
N ILE A 30 -1.03 -9.69 -23.22
CA ILE A 30 -0.97 -8.84 -24.42
C ILE A 30 -2.14 -9.17 -25.38
N GLU A 31 -2.42 -10.43 -25.62
CA GLU A 31 -3.52 -10.85 -26.45
C GLU A 31 -4.87 -10.39 -25.88
N MET A 32 -5.10 -10.61 -24.59
CA MET A 32 -6.28 -10.13 -23.89
C MET A 32 -6.44 -8.60 -24.00
N MET A 33 -5.36 -7.84 -23.81
CA MET A 33 -5.42 -6.39 -23.96
C MET A 33 -5.73 -5.94 -25.40
N LYS A 34 -5.27 -6.68 -26.43
CA LYS A 34 -5.58 -6.37 -27.82
C LYS A 34 -7.03 -6.68 -28.18
N GLU A 35 -7.56 -7.81 -27.72
CA GLU A 35 -8.90 -8.27 -28.08
C GLU A 35 -10.00 -7.62 -27.25
N THR A 36 -9.77 -7.41 -25.96
CA THR A 36 -10.80 -6.94 -25.01
C THR A 36 -10.52 -5.57 -24.41
N GLY A 37 -9.33 -5.02 -24.62
CA GLY A 37 -8.87 -3.78 -23.97
C GLY A 37 -8.48 -3.95 -22.50
N PHE A 38 -8.49 -5.17 -21.96
CA PHE A 38 -8.24 -5.46 -20.55
C PHE A 38 -7.51 -6.78 -20.35
N CYS A 39 -6.72 -6.87 -19.26
CA CYS A 39 -6.25 -8.15 -18.71
C CYS A 39 -6.22 -8.10 -17.18
N SER A 40 -6.26 -9.27 -16.54
CA SER A 40 -6.14 -9.38 -15.09
C SER A 40 -4.74 -8.92 -14.63
N GLY A 41 -4.68 -7.89 -13.80
CA GLY A 41 -3.42 -7.32 -13.33
C GLY A 41 -2.82 -6.29 -14.31
N ILE A 42 -3.65 -5.64 -15.13
CA ILE A 42 -3.25 -4.62 -16.11
C ILE A 42 -2.42 -3.49 -15.47
N GLU A 43 -2.63 -3.21 -14.19
CA GLU A 43 -1.89 -2.24 -13.41
C GLU A 43 -0.37 -2.54 -13.36
N ASN A 44 0.04 -3.80 -13.48
CA ASN A 44 1.44 -4.20 -13.54
C ASN A 44 2.16 -3.75 -14.82
N TYR A 45 1.40 -3.39 -15.84
CA TYR A 45 1.88 -2.83 -17.11
C TYR A 45 1.74 -1.30 -17.17
N SER A 46 1.30 -0.66 -16.09
CA SER A 46 0.98 0.78 -16.02
C SER A 46 2.14 1.68 -16.47
N ARG A 47 3.39 1.32 -16.19
CA ARG A 47 4.56 2.06 -16.67
C ARG A 47 4.60 2.13 -18.19
N HIS A 48 4.40 1.01 -18.87
CA HIS A 48 4.40 0.95 -20.34
C HIS A 48 3.20 1.67 -20.94
N ILE A 49 2.01 1.46 -20.36
CA ILE A 49 0.76 2.08 -20.83
C ILE A 49 0.84 3.61 -20.70
N SER A 50 1.43 4.12 -19.62
CA SER A 50 1.56 5.57 -19.38
C SER A 50 2.84 6.19 -19.95
N GLY A 51 3.73 5.41 -20.55
CA GLY A 51 5.00 5.90 -21.11
C GLY A 51 5.98 6.46 -20.08
N ARG A 52 5.84 6.07 -18.80
CA ARG A 52 6.70 6.57 -17.71
C ARG A 52 8.11 5.98 -17.77
N GLN A 53 9.06 6.72 -17.23
CA GLN A 53 10.43 6.24 -17.07
C GLN A 53 10.53 5.17 -15.98
N VAL A 54 11.55 4.32 -16.07
CA VAL A 54 11.87 3.32 -15.05
C VAL A 54 12.12 4.00 -13.70
N GLY A 55 11.51 3.46 -12.64
CA GLY A 55 11.65 3.96 -11.28
C GLY A 55 10.75 5.15 -10.92
N SER A 56 10.09 5.78 -11.90
CA SER A 56 9.17 6.89 -11.61
C SER A 56 7.94 6.42 -10.82
N PRO A 57 7.42 7.23 -9.88
CA PRO A 57 6.20 6.90 -9.16
C PRO A 57 4.99 6.87 -10.10
N PRO A 58 3.97 6.06 -9.81
CA PRO A 58 2.71 6.11 -10.54
C PRO A 58 1.95 7.41 -10.23
N TYR A 59 1.01 7.74 -11.10
CA TYR A 59 0.03 8.78 -10.78
C TYR A 59 -0.85 8.32 -9.62
N THR A 60 -1.13 9.25 -8.72
CA THR A 60 -1.97 9.05 -7.52
C THR A 60 -3.09 10.08 -7.50
N LEU A 61 -4.02 9.95 -6.56
CA LEU A 61 -5.08 10.95 -6.38
C LEU A 61 -4.52 12.36 -6.10
N PHE A 62 -3.35 12.46 -5.47
CA PHE A 62 -2.69 13.75 -5.24
C PHE A 62 -2.38 14.51 -6.53
N ASP A 63 -2.12 13.80 -7.62
CA ASP A 63 -1.79 14.42 -8.91
C ASP A 63 -3.01 15.09 -9.59
N TYR A 64 -4.23 14.83 -9.08
CA TYR A 64 -5.49 15.40 -9.57
C TYR A 64 -6.00 16.56 -8.72
N PHE A 65 -5.42 16.80 -7.55
CA PHE A 65 -5.77 17.93 -6.70
C PHE A 65 -5.01 19.20 -7.12
N PRO A 66 -5.58 20.40 -6.86
CA PRO A 66 -4.83 21.64 -6.99
C PRO A 66 -3.64 21.63 -6.03
N LYS A 67 -2.59 22.39 -6.34
CA LYS A 67 -1.34 22.37 -5.54
C LYS A 67 -1.52 22.88 -4.11
N ASP A 68 -2.54 23.67 -3.86
CA ASP A 68 -2.86 24.29 -2.57
C ASP A 68 -3.95 23.55 -1.78
N PHE A 69 -4.12 22.27 -2.02
CA PHE A 69 -5.09 21.45 -1.29
C PHE A 69 -4.73 21.31 0.19
N LEU A 70 -5.76 21.15 1.01
CA LEU A 70 -5.65 20.80 2.42
C LEU A 70 -5.83 19.29 2.59
N LEU A 71 -4.85 18.63 3.19
CA LEU A 71 -4.92 17.21 3.53
C LEU A 71 -5.33 17.05 5.00
N LEU A 72 -6.39 16.30 5.26
CA LEU A 72 -6.78 15.87 6.60
C LEU A 72 -6.45 14.40 6.76
N ILE A 73 -5.66 14.07 7.77
CA ILE A 73 -5.27 12.68 8.08
C ILE A 73 -5.94 12.28 9.38
N ASP A 74 -6.99 11.46 9.24
CA ASP A 74 -7.70 10.92 10.38
C ASP A 74 -6.95 9.72 10.96
N GLU A 75 -7.05 9.55 12.29
CA GLU A 75 -6.30 8.55 13.06
C GLU A 75 -4.80 8.54 12.66
N SER A 76 -4.21 9.72 12.60
CA SER A 76 -2.88 9.93 12.02
C SER A 76 -1.81 9.08 12.68
N HIS A 77 -1.90 8.83 13.99
CA HIS A 77 -1.00 7.95 14.73
C HIS A 77 -0.96 6.51 14.21
N ALA A 78 -2.03 6.05 13.56
CA ALA A 78 -2.10 4.74 12.88
C ALA A 78 -1.82 4.89 11.37
N THR A 79 -2.35 5.93 10.73
CA THR A 79 -2.27 6.14 9.29
C THR A 79 -0.83 6.43 8.83
N ILE A 80 -0.09 7.29 9.53
CA ILE A 80 1.29 7.63 9.16
C ILE A 80 2.24 6.42 9.17
N PRO A 81 2.27 5.58 10.21
CA PRO A 81 3.05 4.33 10.17
C PRO A 81 2.67 3.39 9.02
N GLN A 82 1.39 3.28 8.69
CA GLN A 82 0.93 2.48 7.55
C GLN A 82 1.48 3.03 6.23
N VAL A 83 1.37 4.33 5.98
CA VAL A 83 1.92 4.98 4.78
C VAL A 83 3.43 4.74 4.68
N LYS A 84 4.17 4.86 5.78
CA LYS A 84 5.60 4.54 5.84
C LYS A 84 5.92 3.10 5.44
N ALA A 85 5.09 2.15 5.82
CA ALA A 85 5.31 0.72 5.59
C ALA A 85 4.88 0.25 4.18
N MET A 86 3.95 0.94 3.51
CA MET A 86 3.31 0.49 2.28
C MET A 86 4.31 0.19 1.16
N TYR A 87 5.27 1.08 0.93
CA TYR A 87 6.27 0.91 -0.14
C TYR A 87 7.10 -0.36 0.04
N ASN A 88 7.63 -0.57 1.24
CA ASN A 88 8.49 -1.72 1.53
C ASN A 88 7.71 -3.04 1.49
N GLY A 89 6.47 -3.06 1.97
CA GLY A 89 5.60 -4.22 1.91
C GLY A 89 5.26 -4.62 0.48
N ASP A 90 4.90 -3.66 -0.38
CA ASP A 90 4.64 -3.91 -1.80
C ASP A 90 5.91 -4.39 -2.53
N ARG A 91 7.06 -3.76 -2.24
CA ARG A 91 8.34 -4.12 -2.83
C ARG A 91 8.72 -5.56 -2.52
N ALA A 92 8.66 -5.97 -1.26
CA ALA A 92 9.00 -7.33 -0.83
C ALA A 92 8.11 -8.39 -1.51
N ARG A 93 6.81 -8.12 -1.61
CA ARG A 93 5.87 -8.99 -2.33
C ARG A 93 6.23 -9.11 -3.81
N LYS A 94 6.52 -8.01 -4.48
CA LYS A 94 6.84 -7.99 -5.91
C LYS A 94 8.20 -8.62 -6.23
N GLU A 95 9.16 -8.53 -5.34
CA GLU A 95 10.45 -9.21 -5.50
C GLU A 95 10.27 -10.71 -5.71
N SER A 96 9.42 -11.36 -4.92
CA SER A 96 9.10 -12.77 -5.13
C SER A 96 8.42 -12.99 -6.48
N LEU A 97 7.43 -12.18 -6.85
CA LEU A 97 6.70 -12.33 -8.10
C LEU A 97 7.60 -12.17 -9.34
N VAL A 98 8.52 -11.21 -9.30
CA VAL A 98 9.45 -10.96 -10.41
C VAL A 98 10.55 -12.01 -10.46
N ASN A 99 11.10 -12.43 -9.32
CA ASN A 99 12.18 -13.40 -9.26
C ASN A 99 11.76 -14.82 -9.66
N TYR A 100 10.48 -15.14 -9.50
CA TYR A 100 9.91 -16.42 -9.89
C TYR A 100 9.10 -16.38 -11.20
N GLY A 101 9.24 -15.31 -12.01
CA GLY A 101 8.65 -15.22 -13.35
C GLY A 101 7.13 -15.03 -13.38
N PHE A 102 6.51 -14.52 -12.31
CA PHE A 102 5.07 -14.21 -12.29
C PHE A 102 4.76 -12.80 -12.80
N ARG A 103 5.72 -11.89 -12.75
CA ARG A 103 5.59 -10.50 -13.21
C ARG A 103 6.87 -10.04 -13.89
N LEU A 104 6.73 -9.07 -14.81
CA LEU A 104 7.86 -8.36 -15.39
C LEU A 104 8.47 -7.38 -14.38
N PRO A 105 9.74 -7.00 -14.52
CA PRO A 105 10.38 -5.99 -13.67
C PRO A 105 9.62 -4.65 -13.63
N SER A 106 8.96 -4.26 -14.71
CA SER A 106 8.11 -3.06 -14.79
C SER A 106 6.99 -3.02 -13.75
N ALA A 107 6.57 -4.17 -13.21
CA ALA A 107 5.60 -4.23 -12.12
C ALA A 107 6.07 -3.51 -10.85
N PHE A 108 7.39 -3.36 -10.64
CA PHE A 108 7.93 -2.57 -9.54
C PHE A 108 7.55 -1.09 -9.60
N ASP A 109 7.26 -0.57 -10.78
CA ASP A 109 6.92 0.84 -10.99
C ASP A 109 5.41 1.14 -10.82
N ASN A 110 4.59 0.11 -10.61
CA ASN A 110 3.23 0.23 -10.08
C ASN A 110 3.28 0.01 -8.56
N ARG A 111 3.57 1.02 -7.81
CA ARG A 111 3.89 0.95 -6.40
C ARG A 111 3.27 2.08 -5.60
N PRO A 112 3.07 1.92 -4.29
CA PRO A 112 2.81 3.05 -3.42
C PRO A 112 3.94 4.09 -3.51
N LEU A 113 3.63 5.32 -3.20
CA LEU A 113 4.64 6.36 -3.00
C LEU A 113 5.59 5.93 -1.87
N THR A 114 6.85 6.29 -2.00
CA THR A 114 7.72 6.29 -0.82
C THR A 114 7.23 7.36 0.16
N PHE A 115 7.58 7.23 1.44
CA PHE A 115 7.14 8.20 2.44
C PHE A 115 7.63 9.63 2.09
N LYS A 116 8.85 9.75 1.58
CA LYS A 116 9.40 11.02 1.10
C LYS A 116 8.59 11.60 -0.07
N GLU A 117 8.23 10.79 -1.06
CA GLU A 117 7.38 11.23 -2.17
C GLU A 117 5.98 11.66 -1.71
N PHE A 118 5.45 11.02 -0.66
CA PHE A 118 4.21 11.42 -0.02
C PHE A 118 4.35 12.79 0.66
N GLU A 119 5.38 12.99 1.47
CA GLU A 119 5.66 14.29 2.14
C GLU A 119 5.84 15.42 1.13
N GLU A 120 6.56 15.19 0.03
CA GLU A 120 6.79 16.18 -1.03
C GLU A 120 5.49 16.64 -1.74
N ARG A 121 4.41 15.86 -1.68
CA ARG A 121 3.11 16.20 -2.26
C ARG A 121 2.19 16.96 -1.32
N ILE A 122 2.49 16.97 -0.03
CA ILE A 122 1.69 17.66 0.97
C ILE A 122 2.03 19.14 0.94
N ASN A 123 1.00 20.00 0.84
CA ASN A 123 1.14 21.43 1.00
C ASN A 123 0.73 21.87 2.41
N GLN A 124 -0.52 21.58 2.79
CA GLN A 124 -1.07 21.84 4.12
C GLN A 124 -1.66 20.55 4.66
N VAL A 125 -1.43 20.27 5.95
CA VAL A 125 -1.95 19.06 6.59
C VAL A 125 -2.54 19.37 7.97
N VAL A 126 -3.65 18.68 8.27
CA VAL A 126 -4.22 18.61 9.62
C VAL A 126 -4.18 17.14 10.04
N PHE A 127 -3.52 16.89 11.14
CA PHE A 127 -3.52 15.58 11.78
C PHE A 127 -4.67 15.52 12.79
N VAL A 128 -5.49 14.49 12.71
CA VAL A 128 -6.57 14.21 13.67
C VAL A 128 -6.23 12.92 14.40
N SER A 129 -6.13 12.97 15.73
CA SER A 129 -5.80 11.80 16.54
C SER A 129 -6.18 12.01 18.00
N ALA A 130 -6.71 10.98 18.64
CA ALA A 130 -6.90 10.97 20.09
C ALA A 130 -5.58 10.72 20.84
N THR A 131 -4.59 10.11 20.20
CA THR A 131 -3.28 9.73 20.76
C THR A 131 -2.15 10.05 19.79
N PRO A 132 -1.87 11.35 19.53
CA PRO A 132 -0.85 11.74 18.56
C PRO A 132 0.53 11.20 18.94
N ALA A 133 1.26 10.72 17.94
CA ALA A 133 2.60 10.16 18.07
C ALA A 133 3.68 11.25 17.83
N ASP A 134 4.95 10.85 17.82
CA ASP A 134 6.06 11.77 17.71
C ASP A 134 6.07 12.53 16.38
N TYR A 135 5.69 11.86 15.28
CA TYR A 135 5.62 12.49 13.96
C TYR A 135 4.69 13.70 13.94
N GLU A 136 3.47 13.56 14.47
CA GLU A 136 2.50 14.64 14.56
C GLU A 136 3.00 15.78 15.44
N LYS A 137 3.57 15.46 16.60
CA LYS A 137 4.12 16.44 17.55
C LYS A 137 5.27 17.25 16.94
N GLU A 138 6.19 16.58 16.24
CA GLU A 138 7.32 17.22 15.57
C GLU A 138 6.86 18.20 14.46
N HIS A 139 5.82 17.82 13.70
CA HIS A 139 5.34 18.62 12.56
C HIS A 139 4.35 19.71 12.97
N SER A 140 3.54 19.48 14.00
CA SER A 140 2.56 20.47 14.50
C SER A 140 3.19 21.52 15.41
N LYS A 141 4.27 21.20 16.11
CA LYS A 141 4.93 22.10 17.09
C LYS A 141 3.90 22.67 18.06
N ASP A 142 3.75 24.01 18.08
CA ASP A 142 2.82 24.73 18.95
C ASP A 142 1.39 24.83 18.36
N ASN A 143 1.17 24.35 17.14
CA ASN A 143 -0.14 24.38 16.48
C ASN A 143 -0.98 23.15 16.84
N VAL A 144 -1.24 22.95 18.13
CA VAL A 144 -2.06 21.85 18.64
C VAL A 144 -3.35 22.41 19.21
N VAL A 145 -4.47 21.85 18.78
CA VAL A 145 -5.81 22.16 19.29
C VAL A 145 -6.39 20.93 19.92
N GLU A 146 -6.81 21.03 21.18
CA GLU A 146 -7.49 19.96 21.87
C GLU A 146 -9.00 20.12 21.77
N GLN A 147 -9.70 19.05 21.42
CA GLN A 147 -11.14 18.97 21.43
C GLN A 147 -11.59 17.89 22.40
N ILE A 148 -11.92 18.28 23.62
CA ILE A 148 -12.33 17.37 24.69
C ILE A 148 -13.86 17.42 24.81
N ILE A 149 -14.55 16.76 23.88
CA ILE A 149 -16.01 16.70 23.85
C ILE A 149 -16.47 15.24 23.74
N ARG A 150 -17.41 14.86 24.60
CA ARG A 150 -18.12 13.58 24.50
C ARG A 150 -19.63 13.87 24.29
N PRO A 151 -20.05 14.18 23.05
CA PRO A 151 -21.41 14.67 22.78
C PRO A 151 -22.49 13.60 22.96
N THR A 152 -22.13 12.32 22.87
CA THR A 152 -23.11 11.21 22.89
C THR A 152 -23.62 10.85 24.27
N GLY A 153 -22.95 11.30 25.35
CA GLY A 153 -23.30 10.90 26.73
C GLY A 153 -23.14 9.40 27.02
N LEU A 154 -22.65 8.62 26.06
CA LEU A 154 -22.41 7.20 26.24
C LEU A 154 -21.14 6.98 27.08
N LEU A 155 -21.25 6.13 28.09
CA LEU A 155 -20.11 5.72 28.89
C LEU A 155 -19.25 4.71 28.11
N ASP A 156 -17.95 4.68 28.43
CA ASP A 156 -17.08 3.62 27.95
C ASP A 156 -17.58 2.25 28.44
N PRO A 157 -17.38 1.19 27.64
CA PRO A 157 -17.74 -0.15 28.06
C PRO A 157 -16.97 -0.54 29.32
N LYS A 158 -17.64 -1.29 30.20
CA LYS A 158 -16.99 -1.83 31.41
C LYS A 158 -15.87 -2.79 30.96
N ILE A 159 -14.66 -2.51 31.40
CA ILE A 159 -13.51 -3.35 31.15
C ILE A 159 -13.29 -4.30 32.32
N GLU A 160 -13.16 -5.58 32.01
CA GLU A 160 -12.78 -6.62 32.96
C GLU A 160 -11.45 -7.24 32.54
N VAL A 161 -10.44 -7.15 33.36
CA VAL A 161 -9.13 -7.74 33.13
C VAL A 161 -9.06 -9.12 33.69
N LYS A 162 -8.80 -10.13 32.86
CA LYS A 162 -8.75 -11.54 33.26
C LYS A 162 -7.35 -12.12 32.95
N PRO A 163 -6.96 -13.22 33.63
CA PRO A 163 -5.74 -13.95 33.35
C PRO A 163 -5.70 -14.45 31.88
N VAL A 164 -4.50 -14.52 31.31
CA VAL A 164 -4.31 -15.06 29.96
C VAL A 164 -4.56 -16.57 29.87
N THR A 165 -4.44 -17.29 31.00
CA THR A 165 -4.67 -18.73 31.05
C THR A 165 -6.13 -19.05 30.72
N ASN A 166 -6.33 -19.97 29.75
CA ASN A 166 -7.63 -20.38 29.22
C ASN A 166 -8.49 -19.25 28.63
N GLN A 167 -7.83 -18.18 28.10
CA GLN A 167 -8.52 -16.98 27.60
C GLN A 167 -9.53 -17.29 26.47
N ILE A 168 -9.27 -18.29 25.63
CA ILE A 168 -10.15 -18.66 24.52
C ILE A 168 -11.40 -19.35 25.02
N ASP A 169 -11.26 -20.25 25.99
CA ASP A 169 -12.40 -20.97 26.58
C ASP A 169 -13.30 -20.02 27.36
N ASP A 170 -12.71 -19.11 28.14
CA ASP A 170 -13.46 -18.04 28.85
C ASP A 170 -14.18 -17.12 27.86
N LEU A 171 -13.51 -16.70 26.75
CA LEU A 171 -14.14 -15.88 25.72
C LEU A 171 -15.34 -16.59 25.07
N LEU A 172 -15.21 -17.86 24.74
CA LEU A 172 -16.29 -18.66 24.15
C LEU A 172 -17.47 -18.80 25.12
N GLU A 173 -17.19 -18.99 26.42
CA GLU A 173 -18.23 -19.03 27.42
C GLU A 173 -18.97 -17.70 27.54
N GLN A 174 -18.25 -16.58 27.60
CA GLN A 174 -18.85 -15.25 27.65
C GLN A 174 -19.72 -14.92 26.42
N ILE A 175 -19.30 -15.35 25.21
CA ILE A 175 -20.10 -15.20 23.99
C ILE A 175 -21.41 -16.03 24.07
N ARG A 176 -21.36 -17.24 24.64
CA ARG A 176 -22.55 -18.08 24.76
C ARG A 176 -23.56 -17.55 25.80
N LEU A 177 -23.10 -16.81 26.82
CA LEU A 177 -23.93 -16.22 27.87
C LEU A 177 -24.64 -14.92 27.43
N ARG A 178 -24.26 -14.34 26.33
CA ARG A 178 -24.86 -13.11 25.74
C ARG A 178 -25.73 -13.39 24.55
#